data_c1ee371811103e0f1aaaaddf1b76d26e
#
_entry.id   c1ee371811103e0f1aaaaddf1b76d26e
#
_cell.length_a   1.000
_cell.length_b   1.000
_cell.length_c   1.000
_cell.angle_alpha   90.00
_cell.angle_beta   90.00
_cell.angle_gamma   90.00
#
_symmetry.space_group_name_H-M   'P 1'
#
loop_
_entity.id
_entity.type
_entity.pdbx_description
1 polymer ?
#
loop_
_entity_poly.entity_id
_entity_poly.type
_entity_poly.pdbx_seq_one_letter_code
_entity_poly.pdbx_strand_id
1 'polypeptide(L)'
;MLENIKNFFGKIILGNKIRLFKSKNQRPTFEKLLEIGIIYNADDKKNEIKIQEFAAELRQEGKKVFLLGFINQKELPLKRAQNINSEFFWKEKLTFFNLPIKEKIGNFFDSNFDVLFNIYFEEENALIGASLLCKAKYKIGATVNQSTQLFDMTIDTGKNKDVYFLAKQMEFYLKTV
;
A
#
# COMPACT_ATOMS: atom_id res chain seq x y z
N MET A 1 25.67 -3.23 7.06
CA MET A 1 25.64 -2.47 8.35
C MET A 1 24.87 -1.15 8.19
N LEU A 2 25.26 -0.25 7.28
CA LEU A 2 24.61 1.07 7.10
C LEU A 2 23.10 0.97 6.77
N GLU A 3 22.68 0.04 5.93
CA GLU A 3 21.28 -0.18 5.55
C GLU A 3 20.41 -0.58 6.76
N ASN A 4 20.94 -1.43 7.64
CA ASN A 4 20.23 -1.81 8.87
C ASN A 4 20.03 -0.62 9.82
N ILE A 5 21.01 0.27 9.89
CA ILE A 5 20.93 1.50 10.69
C ILE A 5 19.84 2.42 10.12
N LYS A 6 19.83 2.65 8.81
CA LYS A 6 18.80 3.45 8.14
C LYS A 6 17.41 2.93 8.39
N ASN A 7 17.21 1.63 8.21
CA ASN A 7 15.92 0.97 8.43
C ASN A 7 15.48 1.07 9.89
N PHE A 8 16.40 0.94 10.84
CA PHE A 8 16.11 1.08 12.27
C PHE A 8 15.60 2.49 12.62
N PHE A 9 16.31 3.53 12.20
CA PHE A 9 15.86 4.91 12.44
C PHE A 9 14.55 5.23 11.69
N GLY A 10 14.38 4.71 10.46
CA GLY A 10 13.13 4.84 9.73
C GLY A 10 11.95 4.22 10.49
N LYS A 11 12.13 3.03 11.08
CA LYS A 11 11.11 2.40 11.95
C LYS A 11 10.76 3.23 13.17
N ILE A 12 11.73 3.86 13.81
CA ILE A 12 11.46 4.75 14.96
C ILE A 12 10.61 5.95 14.52
N ILE A 13 10.96 6.59 13.41
CA ILE A 13 10.21 7.74 12.86
C ILE A 13 8.78 7.33 12.52
N LEU A 14 8.62 6.19 11.84
CA LEU A 14 7.31 5.65 11.49
C LEU A 14 6.49 5.28 12.72
N GLY A 15 7.09 4.61 13.70
CA GLY A 15 6.42 4.24 14.94
C GLY A 15 5.85 5.45 15.69
N ASN A 16 6.60 6.55 15.76
CA ASN A 16 6.12 7.80 16.36
C ASN A 16 4.96 8.41 15.56
N LYS A 17 5.03 8.41 14.24
CA LYS A 17 3.95 8.90 13.37
C LYS A 17 2.69 8.02 13.47
N ILE A 18 2.84 6.70 13.50
CA ILE A 18 1.73 5.74 13.64
C ILE A 18 1.01 5.94 14.97
N ARG A 19 1.73 6.16 16.08
CA ARG A 19 1.13 6.42 17.39
C ARG A 19 0.26 7.68 17.41
N LEU A 20 0.60 8.67 16.60
CA LEU A 20 -0.18 9.90 16.42
C LEU A 20 -1.37 9.71 15.47
N PHE A 21 -1.33 8.64 14.68
CA PHE A 21 -2.38 8.33 13.71
C PHE A 21 -3.53 7.60 14.43
N LYS A 22 -4.51 8.36 14.87
CA LYS A 22 -5.75 7.82 15.43
C LYS A 22 -6.81 7.77 14.33
N SER A 23 -6.83 6.70 13.56
CA SER A 23 -7.96 6.39 12.70
C SER A 23 -8.76 5.25 13.32
N LYS A 24 -10.03 5.49 13.62
CA LYS A 24 -11.08 4.48 13.76
C LYS A 24 -12.24 5.00 12.92
N ASN A 25 -12.08 4.89 11.63
CA ASN A 25 -13.12 5.25 10.68
C ASN A 25 -14.18 4.15 10.65
N GLN A 26 -15.43 4.55 10.43
CA GLN A 26 -16.48 3.57 10.15
C GLN A 26 -16.15 2.85 8.84
N ARG A 27 -16.33 1.53 8.85
CA ARG A 27 -16.12 0.73 7.66
C ARG A 27 -17.06 1.21 6.53
N PRO A 28 -16.53 1.48 5.35
CA PRO A 28 -17.35 1.89 4.22
C PRO A 28 -18.14 0.69 3.67
N THR A 29 -19.31 0.96 3.11
CA THR A 29 -20.08 0.00 2.33
C THR A 29 -19.41 -0.17 0.96
N PHE A 30 -19.09 -1.38 0.56
CA PHE A 30 -18.34 -1.66 -0.66
C PHE A 30 -19.00 -1.06 -1.92
N GLU A 31 -20.32 -1.14 -2.03
CA GLU A 31 -21.09 -0.61 -3.16
C GLU A 31 -20.91 0.89 -3.33
N LYS A 32 -20.69 1.63 -2.24
CA LYS A 32 -20.51 3.09 -2.23
C LYS A 32 -19.09 3.53 -2.50
N LEU A 33 -18.13 2.61 -2.56
CA LEU A 33 -16.76 2.96 -2.90
C LEU A 33 -16.67 3.41 -4.35
N LEU A 34 -15.98 4.52 -4.60
CA LEU A 34 -15.72 5.06 -5.93
C LEU A 34 -14.24 5.01 -6.26
N GLU A 35 -13.39 5.47 -5.36
CA GLU A 35 -11.94 5.58 -5.57
C GLU A 35 -11.16 4.69 -4.60
N ILE A 36 -10.42 3.76 -5.17
CA ILE A 36 -9.65 2.74 -4.44
C ILE A 36 -8.16 2.93 -4.74
N GLY A 37 -7.35 3.09 -3.69
CA GLY A 37 -5.89 3.05 -3.79
C GLY A 37 -5.37 1.67 -3.42
N ILE A 38 -4.34 1.20 -4.11
CA ILE A 38 -3.64 -0.05 -3.80
C ILE A 38 -2.14 0.24 -3.70
N ILE A 39 -1.54 -0.05 -2.55
CA ILE A 39 -0.09 -0.04 -2.35
C ILE A 39 0.40 -1.47 -2.26
N TYR A 40 1.46 -1.81 -2.98
CA TYR A 40 1.99 -3.17 -3.03
C TYR A 40 3.50 -3.23 -3.26
N ASN A 41 4.12 -4.35 -2.90
CA ASN A 41 5.51 -4.64 -3.25
C ASN A 41 5.55 -5.15 -4.71
N ALA A 42 6.27 -4.40 -5.56
CA ALA A 42 6.38 -4.66 -7.00
C ALA A 42 7.72 -5.29 -7.41
N ASP A 43 8.53 -5.78 -6.46
CA ASP A 43 9.80 -6.45 -6.77
C ASP A 43 9.55 -7.75 -7.56
N ASP A 44 8.56 -8.53 -7.15
CA ASP A 44 8.16 -9.75 -7.85
C ASP A 44 7.11 -9.44 -8.91
N LYS A 45 7.48 -9.70 -10.17
CA LYS A 45 6.58 -9.49 -11.32
C LYS A 45 5.33 -10.38 -11.28
N LYS A 46 5.40 -11.57 -10.68
CA LYS A 46 4.22 -12.43 -10.53
C LYS A 46 3.20 -11.80 -9.59
N ASN A 47 3.67 -11.21 -8.49
CA ASN A 47 2.80 -10.50 -7.56
C ASN A 47 2.19 -9.25 -8.22
N GLU A 48 2.97 -8.52 -9.01
CA GLU A 48 2.45 -7.37 -9.77
C GLU A 48 1.32 -7.77 -10.72
N ILE A 49 1.48 -8.88 -11.47
CA ILE A 49 0.43 -9.39 -12.37
C ILE A 49 -0.86 -9.69 -11.58
N LYS A 50 -0.76 -10.38 -10.46
CA LYS A 50 -1.90 -10.69 -9.59
C LYS A 50 -2.61 -9.43 -9.06
N ILE A 51 -1.85 -8.40 -8.72
CA ILE A 51 -2.42 -7.12 -8.28
C ILE A 51 -3.12 -6.40 -9.44
N GLN A 52 -2.56 -6.46 -10.64
CA GLN A 52 -3.20 -5.89 -11.83
C GLN A 52 -4.48 -6.63 -12.19
N GLU A 53 -4.52 -7.96 -12.06
CA GLU A 53 -5.74 -8.78 -12.24
C GLU A 53 -6.82 -8.35 -11.24
N PHE A 54 -6.50 -8.30 -9.97
CA PHE A 54 -7.42 -7.83 -8.93
C PHE A 54 -7.93 -6.39 -9.19
N ALA A 55 -7.05 -5.50 -9.58
CA ALA A 55 -7.44 -4.13 -9.94
C ALA A 55 -8.37 -4.08 -11.17
N ALA A 56 -8.16 -4.98 -12.14
CA ALA A 56 -9.03 -5.09 -13.31
C ALA A 56 -10.44 -5.58 -12.91
N GLU A 57 -10.55 -6.55 -12.01
CA GLU A 57 -11.84 -7.00 -11.46
C GLU A 57 -12.60 -5.86 -10.78
N LEU A 58 -11.94 -5.10 -9.91
CA LEU A 58 -12.56 -3.95 -9.26
C LEU A 58 -13.03 -2.88 -10.26
N ARG A 59 -12.26 -2.66 -11.35
CA ARG A 59 -12.67 -1.74 -12.41
C ARG A 59 -13.88 -2.25 -13.20
N GLN A 60 -14.01 -3.56 -13.41
CA GLN A 60 -15.21 -4.16 -13.99
C GLN A 60 -16.44 -3.97 -13.10
N GLU A 61 -16.26 -3.89 -11.79
CA GLU A 61 -17.31 -3.52 -10.83
C GLU A 61 -17.56 -1.99 -10.74
N GLY A 62 -17.01 -1.21 -11.68
CA GLY A 62 -17.23 0.23 -11.77
C GLY A 62 -16.38 1.08 -10.84
N LYS A 63 -15.34 0.52 -10.20
CA LYS A 63 -14.46 1.27 -9.30
C LYS A 63 -13.32 1.95 -10.08
N LYS A 64 -12.92 3.15 -9.63
CA LYS A 64 -11.67 3.80 -10.08
C LYS A 64 -10.53 3.29 -9.21
N VAL A 65 -9.59 2.57 -9.80
CA VAL A 65 -8.50 1.91 -9.06
C VAL A 65 -7.15 2.49 -9.47
N PHE A 66 -6.40 2.93 -8.48
CA PHE A 66 -5.04 3.49 -8.63
C PHE A 66 -4.03 2.58 -7.92
N LEU A 67 -2.93 2.31 -8.58
CA LEU A 67 -1.88 1.42 -8.10
C LEU A 67 -0.60 2.21 -7.79
N LEU A 68 0.03 1.91 -6.65
CA LEU A 68 1.36 2.39 -6.30
C LEU A 68 2.25 1.21 -5.92
N GLY A 69 3.17 0.85 -6.82
CA GLY A 69 4.13 -0.24 -6.63
C GLY A 69 5.46 0.27 -6.09
N PHE A 70 5.98 -0.34 -5.02
CA PHE A 70 7.34 -0.12 -4.56
C PHE A 70 8.29 -1.13 -5.17
N ILE A 71 9.44 -0.65 -5.67
CA ILE A 71 10.52 -1.45 -6.23
C ILE A 71 11.80 -1.17 -5.43
N ASN A 72 12.32 -2.20 -4.79
CA ASN A 72 13.50 -2.10 -3.92
C ASN A 72 14.82 -2.09 -4.72
N GLN A 73 14.87 -1.29 -5.79
CA GLN A 73 16.02 -1.10 -6.67
C GLN A 73 16.41 0.38 -6.71
N LYS A 74 17.64 0.68 -7.17
CA LYS A 74 18.10 2.07 -7.31
C LYS A 74 17.32 2.82 -8.38
N GLU A 75 17.04 2.17 -9.50
CA GLU A 75 16.41 2.77 -10.68
C GLU A 75 15.15 1.99 -11.07
N LEU A 76 14.23 2.68 -11.75
CA LEU A 76 13.05 2.03 -12.31
C LEU A 76 13.47 1.16 -13.51
N PRO A 77 13.16 -0.13 -13.55
CA PRO A 77 13.44 -0.97 -14.71
C PRO A 77 12.75 -0.45 -15.97
N LEU A 78 13.49 -0.35 -17.09
CA LEU A 78 13.04 0.22 -18.38
C LEU A 78 11.72 -0.36 -18.92
N LYS A 79 11.37 -1.57 -18.53
CA LYS A 79 10.13 -2.25 -18.97
C LYS A 79 8.90 -1.96 -18.11
N ARG A 80 9.03 -1.10 -17.10
CA ARG A 80 7.92 -0.71 -16.21
C ARG A 80 7.27 0.56 -16.72
N ALA A 81 6.18 0.43 -17.46
CA ALA A 81 5.41 1.59 -17.92
C ALA A 81 4.57 2.16 -16.78
N GLN A 82 4.76 3.45 -16.52
CA GLN A 82 3.85 4.21 -15.68
C GLN A 82 2.68 4.73 -16.52
N ASN A 83 1.51 4.77 -15.93
CA ASN A 83 0.34 5.40 -16.53
C ASN A 83 -0.47 6.11 -15.45
N ILE A 84 -1.52 6.82 -15.84
CA ILE A 84 -2.32 7.66 -14.93
C ILE A 84 -2.92 6.88 -13.73
N ASN A 85 -3.09 5.58 -13.87
CA ASN A 85 -3.68 4.71 -12.85
C ASN A 85 -2.68 3.73 -12.21
N SER A 86 -1.39 3.79 -12.61
CA SER A 86 -0.35 2.88 -12.12
C SER A 86 0.99 3.60 -12.07
N GLU A 87 1.43 3.88 -10.87
CA GLU A 87 2.69 4.54 -10.58
C GLU A 87 3.64 3.60 -9.84
N PHE A 88 4.94 3.87 -9.95
CA PHE A 88 5.98 3.16 -9.22
C PHE A 88 6.89 4.15 -8.50
N PHE A 89 7.40 3.72 -7.36
CA PHE A 89 8.48 4.42 -6.68
C PHE A 89 9.59 3.43 -6.27
N TRP A 90 10.79 3.94 -6.14
CA TRP A 90 12.00 3.16 -5.94
C TRP A 90 12.99 3.91 -5.05
N LYS A 91 14.18 3.34 -4.75
CA LYS A 91 15.12 3.87 -3.76
C LYS A 91 15.50 5.34 -3.93
N GLU A 92 15.64 5.85 -5.16
CA GLU A 92 15.94 7.28 -5.38
C GLU A 92 14.80 8.22 -4.99
N LYS A 93 13.59 7.69 -4.84
CA LYS A 93 12.41 8.42 -4.38
C LYS A 93 12.26 8.42 -2.85
N LEU A 94 13.25 7.85 -2.15
CA LEU A 94 13.24 7.72 -0.70
C LEU A 94 14.22 8.71 -0.04
N THR A 95 13.95 9.05 1.22
CA THR A 95 14.87 9.74 2.10
C THR A 95 16.02 8.81 2.50
N PHE A 96 17.02 9.37 3.21
CA PHE A 96 18.10 8.57 3.81
C PHE A 96 17.61 7.46 4.75
N PHE A 97 16.44 7.62 5.37
CA PHE A 97 15.82 6.63 6.28
C PHE A 97 14.85 5.68 5.58
N ASN A 98 14.92 5.56 4.27
CA ASN A 98 14.05 4.73 3.44
C ASN A 98 12.56 5.09 3.55
N LEU A 99 12.25 6.37 3.77
CA LEU A 99 10.88 6.89 3.76
C LEU A 99 10.58 7.58 2.43
N PRO A 100 9.37 7.40 1.86
CA PRO A 100 9.03 8.01 0.58
C PRO A 100 9.01 9.55 0.65
N ILE A 101 9.51 10.18 -0.41
CA ILE A 101 9.47 11.63 -0.61
C ILE A 101 8.28 11.91 -1.53
N LYS A 102 7.20 12.47 -0.96
CA LYS A 102 5.93 12.69 -1.66
C LYS A 102 6.11 13.40 -2.99
N GLU A 103 6.89 14.46 -3.01
CA GLU A 103 7.12 15.34 -4.17
C GLU A 103 7.84 14.64 -5.33
N LYS A 104 8.46 13.48 -5.07
CA LYS A 104 9.18 12.68 -6.05
C LYS A 104 8.37 11.51 -6.65
N ILE A 105 7.19 11.20 -6.11
CA ILE A 105 6.48 9.94 -6.42
C ILE A 105 5.32 10.14 -7.40
N GLY A 106 4.85 11.36 -7.64
CA GLY A 106 3.77 11.60 -8.58
C GLY A 106 2.42 11.85 -7.90
N ASN A 107 1.31 11.61 -8.63
CA ASN A 107 -0.01 12.11 -8.25
C ASN A 107 -0.80 11.19 -7.31
N PHE A 108 -0.33 9.96 -7.07
CA PHE A 108 -1.03 9.01 -6.22
C PHE A 108 -1.40 9.58 -4.84
N PHE A 109 -0.48 10.34 -4.23
CA PHE A 109 -0.70 10.95 -2.91
C PHE A 109 -1.62 12.18 -2.90
N ASP A 110 -2.00 12.68 -4.07
CA ASP A 110 -2.93 13.82 -4.17
C ASP A 110 -4.39 13.37 -4.21
N SER A 111 -4.62 12.07 -4.47
CA SER A 111 -5.94 11.46 -4.44
C SER A 111 -6.48 11.31 -3.01
N ASN A 112 -7.80 11.35 -2.87
CA ASN A 112 -8.52 11.08 -1.62
C ASN A 112 -9.29 9.77 -1.79
N PHE A 113 -8.69 8.64 -1.38
CA PHE A 113 -9.29 7.32 -1.54
C PHE A 113 -10.43 7.07 -0.55
N ASP A 114 -11.48 6.41 -1.00
CA ASP A 114 -12.50 5.87 -0.10
C ASP A 114 -11.92 4.72 0.73
N VAL A 115 -11.12 3.87 0.08
CA VAL A 115 -10.36 2.80 0.74
C VAL A 115 -8.94 2.69 0.17
N LEU A 116 -7.97 2.41 1.03
CA LEU A 116 -6.61 2.09 0.67
C LEU A 116 -6.32 0.65 1.05
N PHE A 117 -6.03 -0.19 0.05
CA PHE A 117 -5.59 -1.56 0.23
C PHE A 117 -4.05 -1.60 0.29
N ASN A 118 -3.51 -2.11 1.38
CA ASN A 118 -2.09 -2.31 1.60
C ASN A 118 -1.76 -3.79 1.43
N ILE A 119 -1.45 -4.18 0.17
CA ILE A 119 -1.29 -5.58 -0.23
C ILE A 119 0.19 -5.96 -0.23
N TYR A 120 0.74 -6.13 0.95
CA TYR A 120 2.11 -6.58 1.18
C TYR A 120 2.22 -7.27 2.54
N PHE A 121 3.23 -8.11 2.70
CA PHE A 121 3.50 -8.87 3.92
C PHE A 121 4.80 -8.45 4.60
N GLU A 122 5.60 -7.63 3.93
CA GLU A 122 6.90 -7.17 4.41
C GLU A 122 6.75 -5.87 5.19
N GLU A 123 7.48 -5.75 6.30
CA GLU A 123 7.60 -4.49 7.05
C GLU A 123 8.68 -3.59 6.43
N GLU A 124 8.44 -3.08 5.23
CA GLU A 124 9.33 -2.13 4.60
C GLU A 124 8.94 -0.68 4.93
N ASN A 125 9.90 0.12 5.38
CA ASN A 125 9.69 1.53 5.71
C ASN A 125 9.09 2.32 4.55
N ALA A 126 9.47 1.98 3.31
CA ALA A 126 8.94 2.58 2.10
C ALA A 126 7.42 2.37 1.96
N LEU A 127 6.94 1.13 2.13
CA LEU A 127 5.53 0.78 2.00
C LEU A 127 4.69 1.36 3.14
N ILE A 128 5.17 1.24 4.38
CA ILE A 128 4.50 1.80 5.56
C ILE A 128 4.45 3.33 5.46
N GLY A 129 5.55 3.96 5.06
CA GLY A 129 5.62 5.41 4.84
C GLY A 129 4.68 5.88 3.74
N ALA A 130 4.56 5.13 2.64
CA ALA A 130 3.61 5.43 1.57
C ALA A 130 2.17 5.37 2.08
N SER A 131 1.81 4.34 2.85
CA SER A 131 0.48 4.25 3.46
C SER A 131 0.18 5.41 4.41
N LEU A 132 1.18 5.88 5.18
CA LEU A 132 1.01 7.06 6.06
C LEU A 132 0.78 8.35 5.28
N LEU A 133 1.44 8.52 4.13
CA LEU A 133 1.29 9.71 3.29
C LEU A 133 -0.05 9.77 2.56
N CYS A 134 -0.67 8.62 2.29
CA CYS A 134 -1.94 8.55 1.59
C CYS A 134 -3.10 9.09 2.42
N LYS A 135 -3.94 9.89 1.76
CA LYS A 135 -5.24 10.29 2.28
C LYS A 135 -6.27 9.24 1.89
N ALA A 136 -6.78 8.51 2.86
CA ALA A 136 -7.82 7.52 2.66
C ALA A 136 -8.79 7.54 3.84
N LYS A 137 -10.08 7.38 3.56
CA LYS A 137 -11.11 7.32 4.59
C LYS A 137 -11.04 6.02 5.39
N TYR A 138 -10.54 4.95 4.77
CA TYR A 138 -10.39 3.64 5.41
C TYR A 138 -9.15 2.94 4.88
N LYS A 139 -8.35 2.35 5.75
CA LYS A 139 -7.13 1.64 5.39
C LYS A 139 -7.20 0.20 5.83
N ILE A 140 -6.92 -0.72 4.91
CA ILE A 140 -6.88 -2.15 5.17
C ILE A 140 -5.49 -2.67 4.82
N GLY A 141 -4.97 -3.59 5.63
CA GLY A 141 -3.67 -4.22 5.39
C GLY A 141 -3.60 -5.64 5.94
N ALA A 142 -2.51 -6.35 5.64
CA ALA A 142 -2.21 -7.60 6.30
C ALA A 142 -1.86 -7.37 7.77
N THR A 143 -2.10 -8.38 8.62
CA THR A 143 -1.60 -8.37 10.00
C THR A 143 -0.09 -8.55 9.97
N VAL A 144 0.65 -7.44 10.13
CA VAL A 144 2.12 -7.39 10.26
C VAL A 144 2.47 -6.47 11.42
N ASN A 145 3.42 -6.84 12.23
CA ASN A 145 3.70 -6.33 13.58
C ASN A 145 3.38 -4.84 13.84
N GLN A 146 4.22 -3.91 13.37
CA GLN A 146 4.08 -2.48 13.71
C GLN A 146 3.03 -1.74 12.87
N SER A 147 2.81 -2.15 11.63
CA SER A 147 1.87 -1.49 10.71
C SER A 147 0.41 -1.75 11.06
N THR A 148 0.12 -2.72 11.91
CA THR A 148 -1.25 -3.06 12.34
C THR A 148 -2.01 -1.86 12.94
N GLN A 149 -1.32 -0.95 13.63
CA GLN A 149 -1.93 0.26 14.19
C GLN A 149 -2.26 1.34 13.15
N LEU A 150 -1.70 1.23 11.95
CA LEU A 150 -1.93 2.15 10.83
C LEU A 150 -3.24 1.84 10.11
N PHE A 151 -3.73 0.61 10.22
CA PHE A 151 -4.88 0.14 9.48
C PHE A 151 -6.16 0.16 10.33
N ASP A 152 -7.27 0.55 9.71
CA ASP A 152 -8.60 0.47 10.32
C ASP A 152 -9.07 -0.99 10.42
N MET A 153 -8.61 -1.84 9.48
CA MET A 153 -8.83 -3.29 9.47
C MET A 153 -7.55 -4.02 9.08
N THR A 154 -7.28 -5.13 9.75
CA THR A 154 -6.19 -6.04 9.38
C THR A 154 -6.71 -7.42 9.08
N ILE A 155 -6.09 -8.07 8.09
CA ILE A 155 -6.41 -9.42 7.65
C ILE A 155 -5.25 -10.35 8.02
N ASP A 156 -5.55 -11.34 8.83
CA ASP A 156 -4.62 -12.43 9.11
C ASP A 156 -4.82 -13.56 8.10
N THR A 157 -3.83 -13.81 7.27
CA THR A 157 -3.83 -14.90 6.28
C THR A 157 -3.09 -16.13 6.78
N GLY A 158 -2.65 -16.15 8.03
CA GLY A 158 -1.85 -17.21 8.62
C GLY A 158 -0.54 -17.41 7.84
N LYS A 159 -0.32 -18.62 7.35
CA LYS A 159 0.87 -18.99 6.57
C LYS A 159 0.76 -18.62 5.07
N ASN A 160 -0.43 -18.26 4.60
CA ASN A 160 -0.62 -17.92 3.19
C ASN A 160 -0.09 -16.51 2.91
N LYS A 161 0.94 -16.41 2.06
CA LYS A 161 1.56 -15.15 1.63
C LYS A 161 1.25 -14.80 0.17
N ASP A 162 0.14 -15.32 -0.35
CA ASP A 162 -0.33 -14.97 -1.68
C ASP A 162 -1.04 -13.60 -1.68
N VAL A 163 -0.53 -12.68 -2.49
CA VAL A 163 -1.04 -11.30 -2.54
C VAL A 163 -2.45 -11.21 -3.14
N TYR A 164 -2.80 -12.09 -4.08
CA TYR A 164 -4.14 -12.15 -4.64
C TYR A 164 -5.14 -12.67 -3.61
N PHE A 165 -4.76 -13.72 -2.87
CA PHE A 165 -5.58 -14.22 -1.76
C PHE A 165 -5.84 -13.13 -0.72
N LEU A 166 -4.79 -12.39 -0.29
CA LEU A 166 -4.94 -11.27 0.64
C LEU A 166 -5.91 -10.21 0.09
N ALA A 167 -5.75 -9.83 -1.18
CA ALA A 167 -6.61 -8.85 -1.85
C ALA A 167 -8.08 -9.29 -1.85
N LYS A 168 -8.36 -10.55 -2.19
CA LYS A 168 -9.72 -11.12 -2.19
C LYS A 168 -10.32 -11.22 -0.79
N GLN A 169 -9.51 -11.50 0.24
CA GLN A 169 -9.97 -11.46 1.63
C GLN A 169 -10.36 -10.03 2.05
N MET A 170 -9.55 -9.03 1.70
CA MET A 170 -9.89 -7.63 1.98
C MET A 170 -11.21 -7.22 1.32
N GLU A 171 -11.40 -7.57 0.06
CA GLU A 171 -12.64 -7.33 -0.68
C GLU A 171 -13.83 -8.06 -0.04
N PHE A 172 -13.67 -9.35 0.28
CA PHE A 172 -14.69 -10.17 0.91
C PHE A 172 -15.19 -9.55 2.21
N TYR A 173 -14.28 -9.17 3.10
CA TYR A 173 -14.67 -8.55 4.36
C TYR A 173 -15.31 -7.16 4.19
N LEU A 174 -14.99 -6.41 3.15
CA LEU A 174 -15.70 -5.17 2.84
C LEU A 174 -17.12 -5.39 2.33
N LYS A 175 -17.36 -6.51 1.61
CA LYS A 175 -18.68 -6.86 1.05
C LYS A 175 -19.61 -7.51 2.07
N THR A 176 -19.10 -8.25 3.03
CA THR A 176 -19.91 -9.19 3.83
C THR A 176 -20.13 -8.80 5.28
N VAL A 177 -19.33 -7.95 5.85
CA VAL A 177 -19.42 -7.55 7.25
C VAL A 177 -19.74 -6.06 7.35
#